data_66db6e731bcdf75f7fea66e726fb071e
#
_entry.id   66db6e731bcdf75f7fea66e726fb071e
#
_cell.length_a   1.000
_cell.length_b   1.000
_cell.length_c   1.000
_cell.angle_alpha   90.00
_cell.angle_beta   90.00
_cell.angle_gamma   90.00
#
_symmetry.space_group_name_H-M   'P 1'
#
loop_
_entity.id
_entity.type
_entity.pdbx_description
1 polymer ?
#
loop_
_entity_poly.entity_id
_entity_poly.type
_entity_poly.pdbx_seq_one_letter_code
_entity_poly.pdbx_strand_id
1 'polypeptide(L)'
;MEEIKCPSCGSGAVRKITEEKYECMACDNLFLVHNLSKEFQKTDEHIENIHQDLKKTIENINLTAAVAGGSGRDGLDNRYKNAMTLLNQGNISAAKAEFTGIRNDFMWSCKGYYGLILCEKKKKQINWGEIGDYIQQIYRCEDVTPEILQEMEGILNDGRQIALASLGKSLNERNAQQNEISSKIQQVTE
;
A
#
# COMPACT_ATOMS: atom_id res chain seq x y z
N MET A 1 3.09 10.44 45.71
CA MET A 1 3.20 8.96 45.72
C MET A 1 1.82 8.43 45.95
N GLU A 2 1.24 7.70 45.00
CA GLU A 2 -0.05 7.07 45.17
C GLU A 2 0.07 5.95 46.19
N GLU A 3 -0.83 5.94 47.17
CA GLU A 3 -0.87 4.95 48.23
C GLU A 3 -1.39 3.63 47.67
N ILE A 4 -0.53 2.57 47.70
CA ILE A 4 -0.89 1.25 47.18
C ILE A 4 -1.88 0.62 48.17
N LYS A 5 -3.09 0.26 47.69
CA LYS A 5 -4.14 -0.41 48.47
C LYS A 5 -4.43 -1.80 47.93
N CYS A 6 -4.73 -2.72 48.84
CA CYS A 6 -5.11 -4.07 48.47
C CYS A 6 -6.43 -4.11 47.68
N PRO A 7 -6.46 -4.69 46.45
CA PRO A 7 -7.68 -4.72 45.65
C PRO A 7 -8.80 -5.58 46.23
N SER A 8 -8.48 -6.49 47.17
CA SER A 8 -9.48 -7.38 47.77
C SER A 8 -10.16 -6.80 49.02
N CYS A 9 -9.42 -6.08 49.89
CA CYS A 9 -9.98 -5.55 51.16
C CYS A 9 -9.82 -4.05 51.34
N GLY A 10 -9.18 -3.34 50.38
CA GLY A 10 -8.98 -1.90 50.45
C GLY A 10 -7.93 -1.43 51.48
N SER A 11 -7.30 -2.32 52.23
CA SER A 11 -6.29 -1.97 53.23
C SER A 11 -5.02 -1.42 52.60
N GLY A 12 -4.46 -0.35 53.18
CA GLY A 12 -3.15 0.19 52.84
C GLY A 12 -1.97 -0.51 53.53
N ALA A 13 -2.26 -1.50 54.44
CA ALA A 13 -1.23 -2.28 55.11
C ALA A 13 -0.68 -3.34 54.15
N VAL A 14 0.23 -2.97 53.28
CA VAL A 14 0.81 -3.87 52.25
C VAL A 14 2.32 -4.00 52.44
N ARG A 15 2.84 -5.20 52.20
CA ARG A 15 4.27 -5.53 52.21
C ARG A 15 4.75 -5.79 50.79
N LYS A 16 5.80 -5.12 50.37
CA LYS A 16 6.43 -5.35 49.09
C LYS A 16 7.26 -6.63 49.14
N ILE A 17 7.01 -7.59 48.21
CA ILE A 17 7.75 -8.86 48.09
C ILE A 17 8.78 -8.74 46.95
N THR A 18 8.35 -8.22 45.79
CA THR A 18 9.23 -7.88 44.64
C THR A 18 8.87 -6.51 44.13
N GLU A 19 9.52 -6.06 43.07
CA GLU A 19 9.23 -4.72 42.47
C GLU A 19 7.76 -4.55 42.05
N GLU A 20 7.07 -5.64 41.69
CA GLU A 20 5.69 -5.62 41.19
C GLU A 20 4.72 -6.41 42.06
N LYS A 21 5.21 -7.21 43.02
CA LYS A 21 4.38 -8.11 43.83
C LYS A 21 4.31 -7.62 45.27
N TYR A 22 3.08 -7.53 45.75
CA TYR A 22 2.73 -7.08 47.08
C TYR A 22 1.87 -8.12 47.81
N GLU A 23 1.99 -8.16 49.13
CA GLU A 23 1.17 -8.95 50.01
C GLU A 23 0.40 -8.02 50.96
N CYS A 24 -0.88 -8.26 51.10
CA CYS A 24 -1.71 -7.55 52.06
C CYS A 24 -1.57 -8.14 53.44
N MET A 25 -1.12 -7.34 54.43
CA MET A 25 -0.96 -7.76 55.81
C MET A 25 -2.29 -7.91 56.56
N ALA A 26 -3.43 -7.48 55.95
CA ALA A 26 -4.76 -7.57 56.59
C ALA A 26 -5.58 -8.78 56.13
N CYS A 27 -5.33 -9.32 54.91
CA CYS A 27 -6.11 -10.45 54.37
C CYS A 27 -5.25 -11.48 53.62
N ASP A 28 -3.91 -11.40 53.74
CA ASP A 28 -2.91 -12.28 53.14
C ASP A 28 -3.01 -12.45 51.64
N ASN A 29 -3.75 -11.54 50.94
CA ASN A 29 -3.89 -11.59 49.52
C ASN A 29 -2.60 -11.11 48.83
N LEU A 30 -2.13 -11.90 47.86
CA LEU A 30 -1.01 -11.56 46.98
C LEU A 30 -1.53 -10.90 45.70
N PHE A 31 -1.02 -9.73 45.35
CA PHE A 31 -1.44 -9.00 44.16
C PHE A 31 -0.25 -8.33 43.46
N LEU A 32 -0.41 -8.06 42.17
CA LEU A 32 0.56 -7.38 41.33
C LEU A 32 0.15 -5.93 41.18
N VAL A 33 1.09 -5.02 41.33
CA VAL A 33 0.94 -3.60 40.96
C VAL A 33 1.81 -3.36 39.74
N HIS A 34 1.18 -3.40 38.56
CA HIS A 34 1.85 -3.02 37.33
C HIS A 34 2.14 -1.52 37.37
N ASN A 35 3.39 -1.18 37.27
CA ASN A 35 3.82 0.21 37.18
C ASN A 35 3.62 0.67 35.72
N LEU A 36 2.36 0.85 35.33
CA LEU A 36 1.94 1.33 34.02
C LEU A 36 2.72 2.57 33.59
N SER A 37 3.13 3.43 34.53
CA SER A 37 3.89 4.62 34.21
C SER A 37 5.27 4.34 33.62
N LYS A 38 5.96 3.25 34.01
CA LYS A 38 7.25 2.88 33.43
C LYS A 38 7.11 2.24 32.04
N GLU A 39 6.03 1.51 31.79
CA GLU A 39 5.75 0.94 30.48
C GLU A 39 5.28 2.02 29.50
N PHE A 40 4.44 2.96 29.96
CA PHE A 40 4.08 4.12 29.17
C PHE A 40 5.29 5.02 28.82
N GLN A 41 6.19 5.27 29.77
CA GLN A 41 7.42 6.02 29.48
C GLN A 41 8.30 5.35 28.41
N LYS A 42 8.48 4.01 28.48
CA LYS A 42 9.22 3.27 27.45
C LYS A 42 8.54 3.33 26.08
N THR A 43 7.22 3.30 26.07
CA THR A 43 6.41 3.39 24.84
C THR A 43 6.50 4.80 24.27
N ASP A 44 6.42 5.83 25.10
CA ASP A 44 6.57 7.22 24.69
C ASP A 44 7.97 7.51 24.13
N GLU A 45 9.04 7.02 24.79
CA GLU A 45 10.41 7.11 24.25
C GLU A 45 10.56 6.40 22.90
N HIS A 46 9.91 5.24 22.73
CA HIS A 46 9.96 4.49 21.48
C HIS A 46 9.20 5.22 20.36
N ILE A 47 8.04 5.79 20.68
CA ILE A 47 7.23 6.61 19.74
C ILE A 47 8.03 7.86 19.35
N GLU A 48 8.67 8.53 20.29
CA GLU A 48 9.49 9.72 20.02
C GLU A 48 10.68 9.38 19.12
N ASN A 49 11.37 8.25 19.35
CA ASN A 49 12.46 7.79 18.50
C ASN A 49 11.98 7.49 17.06
N ILE A 50 10.84 6.81 16.91
CA ILE A 50 10.21 6.56 15.60
C ILE A 50 9.87 7.88 14.93
N HIS A 51 9.31 8.84 15.67
CA HIS A 51 8.96 10.16 15.14
C HIS A 51 10.20 10.94 14.67
N GLN A 52 11.30 10.90 15.42
CA GLN A 52 12.55 11.53 15.03
C GLN A 52 13.19 10.86 13.81
N ASP A 53 13.15 9.54 13.70
CA ASP A 53 13.67 8.81 12.55
C ASP A 53 12.82 9.06 11.30
N LEU A 54 11.50 9.12 11.44
CA LEU A 54 10.58 9.54 10.38
C LEU A 54 10.87 10.96 9.92
N LYS A 55 11.07 11.89 10.86
CA LYS A 55 11.42 13.29 10.57
C LYS A 55 12.74 13.40 9.81
N LYS A 56 13.80 12.70 10.25
CA LYS A 56 15.08 12.64 9.54
C LYS A 56 14.93 12.02 8.14
N THR A 57 14.10 10.99 8.01
CA THR A 57 13.85 10.36 6.72
C THR A 57 13.12 11.31 5.78
N ILE A 58 12.11 12.06 6.28
CA ILE A 58 11.39 13.09 5.52
C ILE A 58 12.32 14.25 5.15
N GLU A 59 13.19 14.71 6.07
CA GLU A 59 14.17 15.74 5.81
C GLU A 59 15.19 15.29 4.75
N ASN A 60 15.67 14.04 4.80
CA ASN A 60 16.55 13.46 3.80
C ASN A 60 15.86 13.31 2.44
N ILE A 61 14.58 12.91 2.41
CA ILE A 61 13.77 12.85 1.20
C ILE A 61 13.57 14.25 0.63
N ASN A 62 13.27 15.24 1.47
CA ASN A 62 13.11 16.63 1.05
C ASN A 62 14.46 17.25 0.60
N LEU A 63 15.58 16.90 1.23
CA LEU A 63 16.91 17.35 0.81
C LEU A 63 17.32 16.72 -0.52
N THR A 64 17.06 15.42 -0.72
CA THR A 64 17.25 14.75 -2.02
C THR A 64 16.28 15.29 -3.08
N ALA A 65 15.04 15.60 -2.73
CA ALA A 65 14.09 16.24 -3.61
C ALA A 65 14.49 17.70 -3.93
N ALA A 66 15.02 18.46 -2.96
CA ALA A 66 15.50 19.83 -3.19
C ALA A 66 16.80 19.87 -4.03
N VAL A 67 17.67 18.88 -3.92
CA VAL A 67 18.88 18.74 -4.76
C VAL A 67 18.54 18.14 -6.12
N ALA A 68 17.47 17.32 -6.22
CA ALA A 68 16.91 16.81 -7.48
C ALA A 68 15.87 17.75 -8.12
N GLY A 69 15.42 18.77 -7.38
CA GLY A 69 14.31 19.65 -7.73
C GLY A 69 14.69 20.83 -8.60
N GLY A 70 15.33 20.59 -9.71
CA GLY A 70 15.16 21.48 -10.85
C GLY A 70 13.70 21.41 -11.29
N SER A 71 12.95 22.51 -11.18
CA SER A 71 11.55 22.60 -11.63
C SER A 71 11.40 22.57 -13.18
N GLY A 72 12.39 22.02 -13.86
CA GLY A 72 12.49 21.88 -15.30
C GLY A 72 12.58 20.41 -15.75
N ARG A 73 12.80 20.23 -17.05
CA ARG A 73 12.94 18.92 -17.69
C ARG A 73 14.01 18.03 -17.05
N ASP A 74 15.11 18.61 -16.56
CA ASP A 74 16.20 17.87 -15.89
C ASP A 74 15.74 17.25 -14.56
N GLY A 75 14.91 17.96 -13.79
CA GLY A 75 14.32 17.43 -12.55
C GLY A 75 13.37 16.25 -12.82
N LEU A 76 12.54 16.36 -13.86
CA LEU A 76 11.66 15.29 -14.31
C LEU A 76 12.46 14.05 -14.72
N ASP A 77 13.51 14.20 -15.52
CA ASP A 77 14.30 13.08 -16.05
C ASP A 77 15.04 12.34 -14.92
N ASN A 78 15.58 13.06 -13.96
CA ASN A 78 16.24 12.45 -12.79
C ASN A 78 15.25 11.67 -11.92
N ARG A 79 14.08 12.24 -11.63
CA ARG A 79 13.03 11.55 -10.87
C ARG A 79 12.50 10.34 -11.62
N TYR A 80 12.29 10.45 -12.93
CA TYR A 80 11.86 9.32 -13.76
C TYR A 80 12.88 8.18 -13.74
N LYS A 81 14.18 8.47 -13.90
CA LYS A 81 15.25 7.46 -13.80
C LYS A 81 15.25 6.76 -12.44
N ASN A 82 15.08 7.51 -11.35
CA ASN A 82 15.01 6.94 -10.01
C ASN A 82 13.80 6.02 -9.85
N ALA A 83 12.63 6.45 -10.31
CA ALA A 83 11.40 5.65 -10.26
C ALA A 83 11.54 4.37 -11.10
N MET A 84 12.15 4.44 -12.29
CA MET A 84 12.44 3.28 -13.14
C MET A 84 13.42 2.32 -12.48
N THR A 85 14.42 2.83 -11.77
CA THR A 85 15.38 2.01 -11.01
C THR A 85 14.65 1.22 -9.91
N LEU A 86 13.78 1.87 -9.13
CA LEU A 86 12.95 1.22 -8.11
C LEU A 86 12.06 0.13 -8.71
N LEU A 87 11.45 0.40 -9.85
CA LEU A 87 10.60 -0.56 -10.57
C LEU A 87 11.40 -1.77 -11.03
N ASN A 88 12.60 -1.57 -11.57
CA ASN A 88 13.48 -2.63 -12.03
C ASN A 88 14.01 -3.48 -10.87
N GLN A 89 14.18 -2.90 -9.70
CA GLN A 89 14.54 -3.61 -8.46
C GLN A 89 13.35 -4.38 -7.85
N GLY A 90 12.17 -4.30 -8.44
CA GLY A 90 10.95 -4.95 -7.94
C GLY A 90 10.25 -4.20 -6.80
N ASN A 91 10.70 -3.01 -6.44
CA ASN A 91 10.05 -2.17 -5.43
C ASN A 91 8.89 -1.39 -6.06
N ILE A 92 7.82 -2.13 -6.41
CA ILE A 92 6.67 -1.59 -7.13
C ILE A 92 5.96 -0.48 -6.32
N SER A 93 5.87 -0.61 -5.00
CA SER A 93 5.19 0.38 -4.16
C SER A 93 5.92 1.71 -4.14
N ALA A 94 7.25 1.71 -3.98
CA ALA A 94 8.06 2.92 -4.00
C ALA A 94 8.07 3.54 -5.40
N ALA A 95 8.21 2.72 -6.45
CA ALA A 95 8.13 3.20 -7.83
C ALA A 95 6.79 3.86 -8.14
N LYS A 96 5.66 3.26 -7.71
CA LYS A 96 4.31 3.82 -7.88
C LYS A 96 4.16 5.17 -7.15
N ALA A 97 4.72 5.32 -5.97
CA ALA A 97 4.71 6.59 -5.22
C ALA A 97 5.47 7.68 -5.99
N GLU A 98 6.68 7.38 -6.50
CA GLU A 98 7.48 8.31 -7.30
C GLU A 98 6.79 8.70 -8.61
N PHE A 99 6.24 7.74 -9.37
CA PHE A 99 5.50 8.06 -10.59
C PHE A 99 4.24 8.88 -10.32
N THR A 100 3.57 8.64 -9.18
CA THR A 100 2.43 9.46 -8.73
C THR A 100 2.89 10.90 -8.45
N GLY A 101 4.03 11.08 -7.79
CA GLY A 101 4.65 12.39 -7.58
C GLY A 101 4.98 13.08 -8.91
N ILE A 102 5.62 12.37 -9.85
CA ILE A 102 5.93 12.89 -11.20
C ILE A 102 4.65 13.34 -11.91
N ARG A 103 3.60 12.53 -11.91
CA ARG A 103 2.31 12.88 -12.51
C ARG A 103 1.70 14.17 -11.93
N ASN A 104 1.83 14.36 -10.62
CA ASN A 104 1.26 15.52 -9.94
C ASN A 104 2.08 16.80 -10.18
N ASP A 105 3.40 16.68 -10.18
CA ASP A 105 4.32 17.82 -10.29
C ASP A 105 4.59 18.23 -11.76
N PHE A 106 4.45 17.29 -12.70
CA PHE A 106 4.71 17.48 -14.13
C PHE A 106 3.51 17.00 -14.97
N MET A 107 2.35 17.61 -14.75
CA MET A 107 1.08 17.23 -15.41
C MET A 107 1.12 17.30 -16.94
N TRP A 108 2.06 18.04 -17.52
CA TRP A 108 2.29 18.15 -18.96
C TRP A 108 3.03 16.94 -19.54
N SER A 109 3.68 16.12 -18.69
CA SER A 109 4.52 15.00 -19.10
C SER A 109 3.78 13.66 -19.00
N CYS A 110 3.94 12.82 -20.01
CA CYS A 110 3.41 11.45 -20.03
C CYS A 110 4.19 10.49 -19.13
N LYS A 111 5.40 10.83 -18.67
CA LYS A 111 6.31 9.95 -17.93
C LYS A 111 5.70 9.41 -16.61
N GLY A 112 4.93 10.25 -15.90
CA GLY A 112 4.24 9.83 -14.69
C GLY A 112 3.19 8.75 -14.96
N TYR A 113 2.32 8.98 -15.93
CA TYR A 113 1.27 8.04 -16.33
C TYR A 113 1.85 6.76 -16.93
N TYR A 114 2.86 6.88 -17.78
CA TYR A 114 3.56 5.75 -18.36
C TYR A 114 4.18 4.85 -17.29
N GLY A 115 4.88 5.43 -16.31
CA GLY A 115 5.43 4.68 -15.19
C GLY A 115 4.37 3.97 -14.34
N LEU A 116 3.20 4.60 -14.14
CA LEU A 116 2.07 3.98 -13.44
C LEU A 116 1.52 2.77 -14.19
N ILE A 117 1.43 2.83 -15.53
CA ILE A 117 1.06 1.68 -16.37
C ILE A 117 2.07 0.53 -16.19
N LEU A 118 3.36 0.84 -16.20
CA LEU A 118 4.40 -0.18 -15.98
C LEU A 118 4.28 -0.84 -14.59
N CYS A 119 3.94 -0.07 -13.56
CA CYS A 119 3.68 -0.60 -12.22
C CYS A 119 2.46 -1.54 -12.21
N GLU A 120 1.38 -1.17 -12.89
CA GLU A 120 0.18 -2.01 -13.01
C GLU A 120 0.48 -3.34 -13.72
N LYS A 121 1.25 -3.30 -14.81
CA LYS A 121 1.67 -4.51 -15.56
C LYS A 121 2.52 -5.49 -14.74
N LYS A 122 3.17 -5.03 -13.66
CA LYS A 122 3.95 -5.89 -12.74
C LYS A 122 3.10 -6.58 -11.67
N LYS A 123 1.84 -6.23 -11.52
CA LYS A 123 0.94 -6.85 -10.55
C LYS A 123 0.48 -8.23 -11.03
N LYS A 124 0.16 -9.12 -10.08
CA LYS A 124 -0.46 -10.42 -10.36
C LYS A 124 -1.85 -10.29 -11.00
N GLN A 125 -2.60 -9.28 -10.60
CA GLN A 125 -3.90 -8.92 -11.16
C GLN A 125 -3.80 -7.52 -11.74
N ILE A 126 -3.91 -7.42 -13.05
CA ILE A 126 -3.80 -6.17 -13.80
C ILE A 126 -5.16 -5.48 -13.79
N ASN A 127 -5.19 -4.21 -13.37
CA ASN A 127 -6.38 -3.37 -13.48
C ASN A 127 -6.40 -2.67 -14.86
N TRP A 128 -7.05 -3.30 -15.82
CA TRP A 128 -7.14 -2.78 -17.18
C TRP A 128 -7.93 -1.47 -17.30
N GLY A 129 -8.88 -1.21 -16.38
CA GLY A 129 -9.59 0.07 -16.31
C GLY A 129 -8.65 1.21 -15.95
N GLU A 130 -7.83 1.04 -14.89
CA GLU A 130 -6.84 2.04 -14.47
C GLU A 130 -5.79 2.30 -15.57
N ILE A 131 -5.35 1.25 -16.28
CA ILE A 131 -4.47 1.39 -17.44
C ILE A 131 -5.12 2.22 -18.55
N GLY A 132 -6.39 1.96 -18.87
CA GLY A 132 -7.15 2.71 -19.87
C GLY A 132 -7.23 4.20 -19.53
N ASP A 133 -7.51 4.53 -18.27
CA ASP A 133 -7.55 5.91 -17.78
C ASP A 133 -6.18 6.60 -17.93
N TYR A 134 -5.08 5.94 -17.57
CA TYR A 134 -3.74 6.48 -17.75
C TYR A 134 -3.39 6.70 -19.22
N ILE A 135 -3.75 5.78 -20.10
CA ILE A 135 -3.53 5.94 -21.55
C ILE A 135 -4.27 7.15 -22.09
N GLN A 136 -5.52 7.38 -21.68
CA GLN A 136 -6.26 8.58 -22.07
C GLN A 136 -5.56 9.88 -21.63
N GLN A 137 -4.91 9.89 -20.47
CA GLN A 137 -4.15 11.05 -20.02
C GLN A 137 -2.86 11.21 -20.82
N ILE A 138 -2.16 10.13 -21.19
CA ILE A 138 -0.96 10.15 -22.02
C ILE A 138 -1.23 10.88 -23.35
N TYR A 139 -2.35 10.61 -24.02
CA TYR A 139 -2.74 11.27 -25.26
C TYR A 139 -2.89 12.81 -25.15
N ARG A 140 -2.99 13.34 -23.92
CA ARG A 140 -3.13 14.77 -23.64
C ARG A 140 -1.82 15.45 -23.23
N CYS A 141 -0.75 14.68 -23.03
CA CYS A 141 0.53 15.19 -22.60
C CYS A 141 1.30 15.83 -23.75
N GLU A 142 2.18 16.80 -23.44
CA GLU A 142 2.93 17.56 -24.45
C GLU A 142 4.16 16.82 -24.99
N ASP A 143 4.72 15.87 -24.21
CA ASP A 143 5.96 15.16 -24.50
C ASP A 143 5.73 13.73 -25.02
N VAL A 144 4.54 13.45 -25.54
CA VAL A 144 4.21 12.15 -26.14
C VAL A 144 4.96 11.96 -27.44
N THR A 145 5.62 10.81 -27.60
CA THR A 145 6.30 10.41 -28.82
C THR A 145 5.53 9.33 -29.59
N PRO A 146 5.76 9.19 -30.91
CA PRO A 146 5.12 8.12 -31.68
C PRO A 146 5.39 6.71 -31.14
N GLU A 147 6.57 6.49 -30.57
CA GLU A 147 6.95 5.20 -29.97
C GLU A 147 6.11 4.88 -28.75
N ILE A 148 5.87 5.89 -27.89
CA ILE A 148 4.99 5.75 -26.72
C ILE A 148 3.56 5.44 -27.17
N LEU A 149 3.06 6.13 -28.20
CA LEU A 149 1.72 5.88 -28.74
C LEU A 149 1.58 4.46 -29.27
N GLN A 150 2.54 3.98 -30.03
CA GLN A 150 2.56 2.60 -30.54
C GLN A 150 2.56 1.57 -29.40
N GLU A 151 3.33 1.82 -28.34
CA GLU A 151 3.34 0.95 -27.17
C GLU A 151 1.98 0.96 -26.44
N MET A 152 1.33 2.12 -26.30
CA MET A 152 0.00 2.22 -25.71
C MET A 152 -1.05 1.46 -26.51
N GLU A 153 -1.01 1.52 -27.82
CA GLU A 153 -1.87 0.73 -28.71
C GLU A 153 -1.66 -0.78 -28.52
N GLY A 154 -0.40 -1.20 -28.39
CA GLY A 154 -0.06 -2.59 -28.06
C GLY A 154 -0.67 -3.04 -26.74
N ILE A 155 -0.53 -2.25 -25.69
CA ILE A 155 -1.09 -2.54 -24.36
C ILE A 155 -2.62 -2.62 -24.40
N LEU A 156 -3.29 -1.70 -25.11
CA LEU A 156 -4.75 -1.75 -25.27
C LEU A 156 -5.22 -3.00 -26.02
N ASN A 157 -4.46 -3.40 -27.05
CA ASN A 157 -4.77 -4.61 -27.80
C ASN A 157 -4.62 -5.87 -26.93
N ASP A 158 -3.56 -5.95 -26.12
CA ASP A 158 -3.37 -7.05 -25.16
C ASP A 158 -4.56 -7.14 -24.18
N GLY A 159 -4.98 -6.03 -23.61
CA GLY A 159 -6.14 -5.96 -22.72
C GLY A 159 -7.42 -6.41 -23.41
N ARG A 160 -7.62 -6.01 -24.67
CA ARG A 160 -8.77 -6.45 -25.47
C ARG A 160 -8.77 -7.98 -25.72
N GLN A 161 -7.62 -8.55 -26.06
CA GLN A 161 -7.50 -9.99 -26.27
C GLN A 161 -7.81 -10.78 -25.00
N ILE A 162 -7.30 -10.33 -23.85
CA ILE A 162 -7.59 -10.97 -22.56
C ILE A 162 -9.09 -10.89 -22.22
N ALA A 163 -9.70 -9.75 -22.44
CA ALA A 163 -11.13 -9.59 -22.22
C ALA A 163 -11.98 -10.49 -23.13
N LEU A 164 -11.65 -10.59 -24.42
CA LEU A 164 -12.31 -11.47 -25.37
C LEU A 164 -12.15 -12.96 -24.99
N ALA A 165 -10.96 -13.38 -24.58
CA ALA A 165 -10.72 -14.74 -24.11
C ALA A 165 -11.55 -15.08 -22.86
N SER A 166 -11.66 -14.14 -21.91
CA SER A 166 -12.47 -14.31 -20.71
C SER A 166 -13.97 -14.41 -21.02
N LEU A 167 -14.46 -13.57 -21.93
CA LEU A 167 -15.85 -13.61 -22.39
C LEU A 167 -16.16 -14.91 -23.11
N GLY A 168 -15.24 -15.36 -23.98
CA GLY A 168 -15.40 -16.64 -24.69
C GLY A 168 -15.49 -17.83 -23.72
N LYS A 169 -14.66 -17.86 -22.68
CA LYS A 169 -14.73 -18.88 -21.64
C LYS A 169 -16.08 -18.86 -20.91
N SER A 170 -16.53 -17.70 -20.46
CA SER A 170 -17.81 -17.55 -19.76
C SER A 170 -19.01 -17.95 -20.65
N LEU A 171 -18.95 -17.65 -21.94
CA LEU A 171 -19.97 -18.05 -22.89
C LEU A 171 -20.04 -19.60 -23.07
N ASN A 172 -18.88 -20.24 -23.19
CA ASN A 172 -18.80 -21.69 -23.31
C ASN A 172 -19.32 -22.40 -22.05
N GLU A 173 -19.00 -21.89 -20.86
CA GLU A 173 -19.51 -22.41 -19.58
C GLU A 173 -21.03 -22.27 -19.50
N ARG A 174 -21.59 -21.14 -19.93
CA ARG A 174 -23.04 -20.90 -19.96
C ARG A 174 -23.73 -21.83 -20.96
N ASN A 175 -23.18 -22.01 -22.15
CA ASN A 175 -23.72 -22.93 -23.16
C ASN A 175 -23.71 -24.39 -22.67
N ALA A 176 -22.65 -24.81 -21.97
CA ALA A 176 -22.58 -26.14 -21.36
C ALA A 176 -23.67 -26.34 -20.30
N GLN A 177 -23.90 -25.35 -19.43
CA GLN A 177 -24.96 -25.39 -18.44
C GLN A 177 -26.35 -25.46 -19.10
N GLN A 178 -26.59 -24.70 -20.18
CA GLN A 178 -27.82 -24.70 -20.90
C GLN A 178 -28.10 -26.05 -21.56
N ASN A 179 -27.09 -26.68 -22.14
CA ASN A 179 -27.20 -28.01 -22.73
C ASN A 179 -27.49 -29.09 -21.66
N GLU A 180 -26.89 -29.01 -20.50
CA GLU A 180 -27.16 -29.93 -19.37
C GLU A 180 -28.61 -29.78 -18.89
N ILE A 181 -29.12 -28.56 -18.74
CA ILE A 181 -30.51 -28.30 -18.36
C ILE A 181 -31.47 -28.85 -19.41
N SER A 182 -31.21 -28.60 -20.69
CA SER A 182 -32.01 -29.10 -21.78
C SER A 182 -32.10 -30.64 -21.80
N SER A 183 -30.97 -31.29 -21.56
CA SER A 183 -30.88 -32.76 -21.45
C SER A 183 -31.70 -33.30 -20.27
N LYS A 184 -31.66 -32.64 -19.11
CA LYS A 184 -32.44 -33.02 -17.92
C LYS A 184 -33.94 -32.84 -18.16
N ILE A 185 -34.36 -31.75 -18.85
CA ILE A 185 -35.78 -31.52 -19.20
C ILE A 185 -36.26 -32.66 -20.11
N GLN A 186 -35.48 -33.04 -21.10
CA GLN A 186 -35.83 -34.13 -22.01
C GLN A 186 -36.05 -35.46 -21.29
N GLN A 187 -35.21 -35.78 -20.32
CA GLN A 187 -35.30 -37.02 -19.51
C GLN A 187 -36.54 -37.06 -18.58
N VAL A 188 -37.09 -35.92 -18.22
CA VAL A 188 -38.29 -35.83 -17.34
C VAL A 188 -39.59 -35.83 -18.15
N THR A 189 -39.54 -35.54 -19.46
CA THR A 189 -40.68 -35.46 -20.33
C THR A 189 -40.94 -36.75 -21.15
N GLU A 190 -40.04 -37.73 -21.08
CA GLU A 190 -40.21 -39.12 -21.52
C GLU A 190 -40.76 -40.00 -20.39
#